data_ba5dd01df528d4d020952465f446adfc
#
_entry.id   ba5dd01df528d4d020952465f446adfc
#
_cell.length_a   1.000
_cell.length_b   1.000
_cell.length_c   1.000
_cell.angle_alpha   90.00
_cell.angle_beta   90.00
_cell.angle_gamma   90.00
#
_symmetry.space_group_name_H-M   'P 1'
#
loop_
_entity.id
_entity.type
_entity.pdbx_description
1 polymer ?
#
loop_
_entity_poly.entity_id
_entity_poly.type
_entity_poly.pdbx_seq_one_letter_code
_entity_poly.pdbx_strand_id
1 'polypeptide(L)'
;MAMKGDGKSISFVEDTAVAPEKLRDFIDKFLEIIHRHGTTAGIYAHASVGCLHVRPVVNMKTSAGVKQFESIANEVANLVLEFGGALSGEHGDGLVRGPFMERMFGTELYEGFRTIKRTFDPGGLFNPGKIVDSPPLTSNLRYGSDYQTPTPLAEFDHTEHGGLGRAVEMCSGVGACRKTLSGTMCPSYMVTRDEAHSTRGRANTLRLAMTGALDFNDPRDAGLGDRTVYDVLDLCLECRACKTECPVGVDMARFKSEFLSDYWTRHGTPLRARILGHIHDLSSVGHQLANVVNPLLSQRWFRTLNEYLLGIDHRRSLPTWAPVTLSDQWVNDSENEAPNTPRVTLFRDTFTQYYDPNIGLAAADVLRSAGFTVGLGPNVCCGRPLISQGLLAKARQRAEQTESYLLPTATAGQPIILLEPSCLSSLVDDIPSLLSGTAQQHAKTCLLYTSPSPRD
;
A
#
# COMPACT_ATOMS: atom_id res chain seq x y z
N MET A 1 5.13 -2.49 -15.24
CA MET A 1 5.56 -2.83 -13.88
C MET A 1 4.39 -3.23 -12.97
N ALA A 2 3.26 -2.58 -13.02
CA ALA A 2 2.08 -2.92 -12.20
C ALA A 2 1.20 -4.02 -12.82
N MET A 3 1.79 -5.14 -13.21
CA MET A 3 1.04 -6.26 -13.80
C MET A 3 0.30 -7.03 -12.71
N LYS A 4 -1.01 -7.21 -12.88
CA LYS A 4 -1.83 -8.10 -12.05
C LYS A 4 -1.58 -9.56 -12.46
N GLY A 5 -1.91 -10.50 -11.57
CA GLY A 5 -1.69 -11.93 -11.82
C GLY A 5 -0.25 -12.41 -11.53
N ASP A 6 0.06 -13.66 -11.91
CA ASP A 6 1.30 -14.34 -11.55
C ASP A 6 2.43 -14.14 -12.59
N GLY A 7 2.08 -13.88 -13.86
CA GLY A 7 3.04 -13.47 -14.87
C GLY A 7 3.52 -12.04 -14.61
N LYS A 8 4.84 -11.86 -14.55
CA LYS A 8 5.46 -10.55 -14.29
C LYS A 8 6.50 -10.24 -15.35
N SER A 9 6.59 -8.96 -15.71
CA SER A 9 7.64 -8.42 -16.57
C SER A 9 8.93 -8.33 -15.73
N ILE A 10 9.91 -9.18 -16.01
CA ILE A 10 11.12 -9.36 -15.16
C ILE A 10 12.35 -8.85 -15.89
N SER A 11 13.21 -8.13 -15.17
CA SER A 11 14.43 -7.49 -15.65
C SER A 11 15.63 -8.43 -15.53
N PHE A 12 15.75 -9.46 -16.37
CA PHE A 12 16.85 -10.42 -16.30
C PHE A 12 17.68 -10.51 -17.58
N VAL A 13 17.14 -10.08 -18.71
CA VAL A 13 17.82 -10.00 -20.01
C VAL A 13 17.80 -8.58 -20.58
N GLU A 14 17.42 -7.62 -19.78
CA GLU A 14 17.47 -6.20 -20.14
C GLU A 14 18.90 -5.67 -20.08
N ASP A 15 19.14 -4.48 -20.68
CA ASP A 15 20.42 -3.78 -20.64
C ASP A 15 21.49 -4.40 -21.55
N THR A 16 21.08 -5.21 -22.52
CA THR A 16 21.99 -5.71 -23.55
C THR A 16 22.36 -4.58 -24.50
N ALA A 17 23.64 -4.52 -24.88
CA ALA A 17 24.12 -3.50 -25.80
C ALA A 17 24.85 -4.15 -27.01
N VAL A 18 24.53 -3.66 -28.20
CA VAL A 18 25.15 -4.04 -29.45
C VAL A 18 25.52 -2.77 -30.26
N ALA A 19 26.41 -2.90 -31.25
CA ALA A 19 26.70 -1.78 -32.12
C ALA A 19 25.38 -1.24 -32.77
N PRO A 20 25.16 0.08 -32.79
CA PRO A 20 23.89 0.67 -33.23
C PRO A 20 23.42 0.21 -34.62
N GLU A 21 24.35 0.00 -35.57
CA GLU A 21 24.10 -0.51 -36.90
C GLU A 21 23.53 -1.94 -36.93
N LYS A 22 23.77 -2.71 -35.88
CA LYS A 22 23.28 -4.09 -35.71
C LYS A 22 21.95 -4.17 -34.93
N LEU A 23 21.50 -3.05 -34.38
CA LEU A 23 20.40 -3.04 -33.40
C LEU A 23 19.09 -3.63 -33.95
N ARG A 24 18.76 -3.35 -35.22
CA ARG A 24 17.56 -3.89 -35.87
C ARG A 24 17.58 -5.41 -35.90
N ASP A 25 18.63 -6.00 -36.48
CA ASP A 25 18.72 -7.45 -36.63
C ASP A 25 18.82 -8.15 -35.26
N PHE A 26 19.46 -7.49 -34.31
CA PHE A 26 19.49 -7.98 -32.91
C PHE A 26 18.10 -8.01 -32.26
N ILE A 27 17.32 -6.94 -32.42
CA ILE A 27 15.95 -6.87 -31.90
C ILE A 27 15.08 -7.97 -32.54
N ASP A 28 15.15 -8.13 -33.85
CA ASP A 28 14.36 -9.14 -34.58
C ASP A 28 14.67 -10.55 -34.04
N LYS A 29 15.92 -10.93 -33.92
CA LYS A 29 16.32 -12.23 -33.35
C LYS A 29 15.99 -12.38 -31.87
N PHE A 30 16.10 -11.28 -31.10
CA PHE A 30 15.73 -11.29 -29.70
C PHE A 30 14.23 -11.57 -29.53
N LEU A 31 13.41 -10.90 -30.33
CA LEU A 31 11.94 -11.13 -30.33
C LEU A 31 11.57 -12.54 -30.78
N GLU A 32 12.29 -13.13 -31.73
CA GLU A 32 12.10 -14.53 -32.12
C GLU A 32 12.34 -15.48 -30.93
N ILE A 33 13.36 -15.23 -30.10
CA ILE A 33 13.59 -15.99 -28.86
C ILE A 33 12.36 -15.86 -27.96
N ILE A 34 11.90 -14.63 -27.68
CA ILE A 34 10.75 -14.37 -26.80
C ILE A 34 9.49 -15.10 -27.29
N HIS A 35 9.17 -14.98 -28.59
CA HIS A 35 8.00 -15.61 -29.19
C HIS A 35 8.09 -17.13 -29.21
N ARG A 36 9.27 -17.70 -29.47
CA ARG A 36 9.50 -19.15 -29.45
C ARG A 36 9.28 -19.74 -28.06
N HIS A 37 9.53 -18.94 -27.01
CA HIS A 37 9.19 -19.30 -25.64
C HIS A 37 7.71 -19.05 -25.26
N GLY A 38 6.86 -18.66 -26.21
CA GLY A 38 5.42 -18.49 -25.99
C GLY A 38 5.09 -17.31 -25.05
N THR A 39 5.94 -16.29 -24.98
CA THR A 39 5.74 -15.14 -24.13
C THR A 39 5.83 -13.80 -24.89
N THR A 40 5.59 -12.71 -24.19
CA THR A 40 5.73 -11.34 -24.69
C THR A 40 6.72 -10.56 -23.84
N ALA A 41 7.21 -9.43 -24.33
CA ALA A 41 8.09 -8.56 -23.57
C ALA A 41 7.74 -7.08 -23.76
N GLY A 42 7.94 -6.29 -22.72
CA GLY A 42 8.04 -4.84 -22.85
C GLY A 42 9.43 -4.45 -23.34
N ILE A 43 9.52 -3.50 -24.28
CA ILE A 43 10.77 -3.08 -24.89
C ILE A 43 10.88 -1.56 -24.87
N TYR A 44 12.06 -1.07 -24.52
CA TYR A 44 12.51 0.29 -24.78
C TYR A 44 14.03 0.29 -24.97
N ALA A 45 14.59 1.36 -25.52
CA ALA A 45 16.00 1.38 -25.89
C ALA A 45 16.60 2.79 -25.79
N HIS A 46 17.90 2.84 -25.52
CA HIS A 46 18.76 3.97 -25.85
C HIS A 46 19.39 3.70 -27.24
N ALA A 47 18.57 3.87 -28.27
CA ALA A 47 18.92 3.39 -29.64
C ALA A 47 20.21 3.98 -30.20
N SER A 48 20.53 5.25 -29.87
CA SER A 48 21.76 5.94 -30.33
C SER A 48 23.05 5.27 -29.86
N VAL A 49 23.01 4.52 -28.78
CA VAL A 49 24.16 3.79 -28.20
C VAL A 49 23.97 2.27 -28.25
N GLY A 50 22.89 1.78 -28.90
CA GLY A 50 22.62 0.37 -29.06
C GLY A 50 22.21 -0.39 -27.79
N CYS A 51 21.83 0.31 -26.73
CA CYS A 51 21.42 -0.31 -25.48
C CYS A 51 19.91 -0.63 -25.49
N LEU A 52 19.55 -1.88 -25.20
CA LEU A 52 18.20 -2.42 -25.32
C LEU A 52 17.70 -2.97 -23.97
N HIS A 53 16.51 -2.51 -23.56
CA HIS A 53 15.85 -3.00 -22.36
C HIS A 53 14.63 -3.84 -22.73
N VAL A 54 14.79 -5.16 -22.63
CA VAL A 54 13.72 -6.14 -22.89
C VAL A 54 13.34 -6.82 -21.60
N ARG A 55 12.05 -6.79 -21.28
CA ARG A 55 11.50 -7.36 -20.03
C ARG A 55 10.45 -8.41 -20.37
N PRO A 56 10.84 -9.69 -20.51
CA PRO A 56 9.92 -10.78 -20.77
C PRO A 56 8.94 -11.00 -19.64
N VAL A 57 7.72 -11.41 -19.97
CA VAL A 57 6.70 -11.78 -18.98
C VAL A 57 6.85 -13.25 -18.63
N VAL A 58 7.21 -13.53 -17.38
CA VAL A 58 7.46 -14.91 -16.89
C VAL A 58 6.73 -15.15 -15.57
N ASN A 59 6.18 -16.36 -15.41
CA ASN A 59 5.60 -16.78 -14.14
C ASN A 59 6.62 -17.57 -13.30
N MET A 60 7.32 -16.88 -12.41
CA MET A 60 8.37 -17.44 -11.56
C MET A 60 7.86 -18.35 -10.43
N LYS A 61 6.55 -18.59 -10.34
CA LYS A 61 5.93 -19.49 -9.34
C LYS A 61 5.72 -20.92 -9.86
N THR A 62 6.12 -21.20 -11.10
CA THR A 62 5.97 -22.52 -11.73
C THR A 62 7.30 -23.05 -12.22
N SER A 63 7.48 -24.38 -12.18
CA SER A 63 8.67 -25.03 -12.73
C SER A 63 8.88 -24.70 -14.22
N ALA A 64 7.77 -24.62 -14.98
CA ALA A 64 7.81 -24.24 -16.40
C ALA A 64 8.32 -22.79 -16.57
N GLY A 65 7.85 -21.86 -15.75
CA GLY A 65 8.29 -20.46 -15.81
C GLY A 65 9.74 -20.27 -15.37
N VAL A 66 10.21 -20.99 -14.35
CA VAL A 66 11.63 -20.95 -13.94
C VAL A 66 12.53 -21.51 -15.06
N LYS A 67 12.14 -22.61 -15.72
CA LYS A 67 12.86 -23.13 -16.89
C LYS A 67 12.84 -22.17 -18.09
N GLN A 68 11.70 -21.53 -18.34
CA GLN A 68 11.55 -20.50 -19.39
C GLN A 68 12.47 -19.33 -19.12
N PHE A 69 12.53 -18.81 -17.89
CA PHE A 69 13.44 -17.77 -17.46
C PHE A 69 14.90 -18.12 -17.71
N GLU A 70 15.33 -19.32 -17.31
CA GLU A 70 16.71 -19.80 -17.51
C GLU A 70 17.06 -19.99 -19.00
N SER A 71 16.15 -20.58 -19.79
CA SER A 71 16.36 -20.80 -21.22
C SER A 71 16.47 -19.49 -21.98
N ILE A 72 15.55 -18.55 -21.77
CA ILE A 72 15.61 -17.21 -22.37
C ILE A 72 16.92 -16.51 -22.03
N ALA A 73 17.36 -16.56 -20.75
CA ALA A 73 18.61 -15.93 -20.34
C ALA A 73 19.83 -16.51 -21.07
N ASN A 74 19.89 -17.83 -21.20
CA ASN A 74 20.99 -18.51 -21.90
C ASN A 74 20.97 -18.21 -23.40
N GLU A 75 19.82 -18.22 -24.06
CA GLU A 75 19.70 -17.96 -25.49
C GLU A 75 20.07 -16.49 -25.82
N VAL A 76 19.58 -15.54 -24.99
CA VAL A 76 19.92 -14.12 -25.13
C VAL A 76 21.40 -13.87 -24.88
N ALA A 77 22.03 -14.54 -23.90
CA ALA A 77 23.46 -14.45 -23.67
C ALA A 77 24.28 -14.90 -24.91
N ASN A 78 23.84 -16.01 -25.54
CA ASN A 78 24.47 -16.45 -26.78
C ASN A 78 24.27 -15.48 -27.94
N LEU A 79 23.08 -14.93 -28.10
CA LEU A 79 22.77 -13.93 -29.13
C LEU A 79 23.60 -12.67 -28.96
N VAL A 80 23.81 -12.18 -27.75
CA VAL A 80 24.65 -11.00 -27.47
C VAL A 80 26.07 -11.27 -27.91
N LEU A 81 26.62 -12.45 -27.61
CA LEU A 81 27.99 -12.84 -28.04
C LEU A 81 28.10 -12.97 -29.55
N GLU A 82 27.10 -13.57 -30.24
CA GLU A 82 27.05 -13.65 -31.71
C GLU A 82 27.14 -12.26 -32.36
N PHE A 83 26.50 -11.26 -31.75
CA PHE A 83 26.52 -9.89 -32.23
C PHE A 83 27.75 -9.09 -31.80
N GLY A 84 28.64 -9.67 -30.99
CA GLY A 84 29.81 -8.98 -30.42
C GLY A 84 29.42 -7.87 -29.43
N GLY A 85 28.29 -8.07 -28.74
CA GLY A 85 27.74 -7.11 -27.80
C GLY A 85 28.14 -7.34 -26.34
N ALA A 86 27.51 -6.61 -25.42
CA ALA A 86 27.68 -6.73 -24.01
C ALA A 86 26.35 -7.11 -23.33
N LEU A 87 26.40 -7.95 -22.28
CA LEU A 87 25.23 -8.35 -21.50
C LEU A 87 24.71 -7.22 -20.62
N SER A 88 25.56 -6.27 -20.27
CA SER A 88 25.18 -5.06 -19.53
C SER A 88 25.81 -3.84 -20.20
N GLY A 89 24.97 -2.89 -20.62
CA GLY A 89 25.38 -1.62 -21.17
C GLY A 89 25.62 -0.54 -20.11
N GLU A 90 24.76 -0.49 -19.08
CA GLU A 90 24.79 0.58 -18.08
C GLU A 90 24.49 0.12 -16.63
N HIS A 91 23.74 -0.99 -16.43
CA HIS A 91 23.27 -1.40 -15.10
C HIS A 91 24.28 -2.23 -14.29
N GLY A 92 25.28 -2.80 -14.94
CA GLY A 92 26.23 -3.74 -14.35
C GLY A 92 25.68 -5.18 -14.25
N ASP A 93 26.61 -6.14 -14.13
CA ASP A 93 26.29 -7.56 -14.28
C ASP A 93 25.63 -8.17 -13.01
N GLY A 94 26.13 -7.81 -11.84
CA GLY A 94 25.55 -8.20 -10.56
C GLY A 94 25.45 -9.72 -10.35
N LEU A 95 24.32 -10.18 -9.82
CA LEU A 95 23.99 -11.60 -9.63
C LEU A 95 23.38 -12.22 -10.88
N VAL A 96 22.57 -11.47 -11.62
CA VAL A 96 21.75 -12.01 -12.72
C VAL A 96 22.61 -12.34 -13.93
N ARG A 97 23.62 -11.55 -14.25
CA ARG A 97 24.53 -11.75 -15.38
C ARG A 97 25.85 -12.42 -14.98
N GLY A 98 26.14 -12.45 -13.68
CA GLY A 98 27.35 -13.08 -13.15
C GLY A 98 27.62 -14.52 -13.62
N PRO A 99 26.62 -15.40 -13.77
CA PRO A 99 26.82 -16.74 -14.32
C PRO A 99 27.33 -16.78 -15.77
N PHE A 100 27.22 -15.69 -16.51
CA PHE A 100 27.66 -15.58 -17.91
C PHE A 100 29.04 -14.93 -18.09
N MET A 101 29.67 -14.49 -17.00
CA MET A 101 30.92 -13.69 -17.11
C MET A 101 32.06 -14.47 -17.73
N GLU A 102 32.26 -15.72 -17.38
CA GLU A 102 33.31 -16.55 -18.00
C GLU A 102 33.03 -16.78 -19.52
N ARG A 103 31.74 -16.97 -19.88
CA ARG A 103 31.34 -17.07 -21.29
C ARG A 103 31.58 -15.76 -22.05
N MET A 104 31.33 -14.61 -21.38
CA MET A 104 31.50 -13.28 -21.99
C MET A 104 32.94 -12.89 -22.20
N PHE A 105 33.83 -13.15 -21.25
CA PHE A 105 35.20 -12.64 -21.24
C PHE A 105 36.25 -13.72 -21.50
N GLY A 106 35.86 -14.98 -21.51
CA GLY A 106 36.79 -16.13 -21.59
C GLY A 106 37.45 -16.44 -20.26
N THR A 107 37.96 -17.68 -20.15
CA THR A 107 38.52 -18.22 -18.90
C THR A 107 39.69 -17.41 -18.38
N GLU A 108 40.60 -16.93 -19.26
CA GLU A 108 41.80 -16.21 -18.85
C GLU A 108 41.50 -14.88 -18.16
N LEU A 109 40.62 -14.05 -18.74
CA LEU A 109 40.22 -12.78 -18.13
C LEU A 109 39.36 -13.02 -16.88
N TYR A 110 38.52 -14.04 -16.90
CA TYR A 110 37.68 -14.35 -15.74
C TYR A 110 38.52 -14.81 -14.53
N GLU A 111 39.58 -15.58 -14.73
CA GLU A 111 40.55 -15.88 -13.66
C GLU A 111 41.30 -14.62 -13.18
N GLY A 112 41.53 -13.65 -14.06
CA GLY A 112 42.00 -12.33 -13.69
C GLY A 112 41.05 -11.63 -12.72
N PHE A 113 39.74 -11.65 -13.00
CA PHE A 113 38.71 -11.09 -12.08
C PHE A 113 38.68 -11.79 -10.73
N ARG A 114 38.81 -13.13 -10.71
CA ARG A 114 38.93 -13.91 -9.48
C ARG A 114 40.17 -13.53 -8.67
N THR A 115 41.29 -13.34 -9.35
CA THR A 115 42.57 -12.95 -8.71
C THR A 115 42.46 -11.57 -8.07
N ILE A 116 41.88 -10.59 -8.78
CA ILE A 116 41.61 -9.25 -8.23
C ILE A 116 40.71 -9.34 -7.01
N LYS A 117 39.60 -10.08 -7.12
CA LYS A 117 38.65 -10.27 -5.99
C LYS A 117 39.35 -10.86 -4.77
N ARG A 118 40.10 -11.92 -4.90
CA ARG A 118 40.82 -12.57 -3.80
C ARG A 118 41.91 -11.71 -3.19
N THR A 119 42.56 -10.88 -4.03
CA THR A 119 43.62 -9.97 -3.55
C THR A 119 43.09 -8.87 -2.66
N PHE A 120 41.97 -8.25 -3.05
CA PHE A 120 41.35 -7.13 -2.30
C PHE A 120 40.34 -7.55 -1.24
N ASP A 121 39.81 -8.76 -1.35
CA ASP A 121 38.82 -9.30 -0.44
C ASP A 121 39.05 -10.79 -0.14
N PRO A 122 40.20 -11.12 0.50
CA PRO A 122 40.54 -12.52 0.79
C PRO A 122 39.54 -13.24 1.68
N GLY A 123 38.78 -12.51 2.52
CA GLY A 123 37.74 -13.03 3.39
C GLY A 123 36.38 -13.17 2.72
N GLY A 124 36.20 -12.72 1.47
CA GLY A 124 34.93 -12.79 0.75
C GLY A 124 33.78 -12.02 1.41
N LEU A 125 34.06 -10.88 2.08
CA LEU A 125 33.10 -10.10 2.83
C LEU A 125 32.31 -9.11 1.97
N PHE A 126 32.94 -8.56 0.92
CA PHE A 126 32.35 -7.51 0.10
C PHE A 126 31.59 -8.08 -1.10
N ASN A 127 30.24 -7.99 -1.07
CA ASN A 127 29.37 -8.45 -2.16
C ASN A 127 29.73 -9.85 -2.70
N PRO A 128 29.72 -10.89 -1.87
CA PRO A 128 30.08 -12.24 -2.30
C PRO A 128 29.14 -12.75 -3.40
N GLY A 129 29.68 -13.50 -4.36
CA GLY A 129 28.92 -14.11 -5.44
C GLY A 129 28.33 -13.13 -6.46
N LYS A 130 28.82 -11.89 -6.54
CA LYS A 130 28.43 -10.94 -7.59
C LYS A 130 29.56 -10.77 -8.58
N ILE A 131 29.27 -10.94 -9.88
CA ILE A 131 30.21 -10.91 -11.01
C ILE A 131 31.14 -12.12 -10.95
N VAL A 132 31.86 -12.29 -9.84
CA VAL A 132 32.82 -13.40 -9.63
C VAL A 132 32.21 -14.48 -8.79
N ASP A 133 32.33 -15.72 -9.19
CA ASP A 133 31.81 -16.92 -8.51
C ASP A 133 30.32 -16.80 -8.17
N SER A 134 29.54 -16.31 -9.13
CA SER A 134 28.09 -16.12 -8.97
C SER A 134 27.37 -17.47 -8.85
N PRO A 135 26.35 -17.55 -7.96
CA PRO A 135 25.53 -18.75 -7.87
C PRO A 135 24.72 -18.95 -9.18
N PRO A 136 24.18 -20.17 -9.39
CA PRO A 136 23.31 -20.43 -10.55
C PRO A 136 22.16 -19.42 -10.64
N LEU A 137 21.76 -19.05 -11.86
CA LEU A 137 20.71 -18.06 -12.14
C LEU A 137 19.38 -18.37 -11.44
N THR A 138 19.07 -19.66 -11.28
CA THR A 138 17.83 -20.15 -10.66
C THR A 138 17.91 -20.34 -9.13
N SER A 139 19.03 -19.99 -8.51
CA SER A 139 19.17 -20.04 -7.06
C SER A 139 18.67 -18.73 -6.40
N ASN A 140 18.26 -18.84 -5.12
CA ASN A 140 17.82 -17.69 -4.30
C ASN A 140 16.71 -16.83 -4.93
N LEU A 141 15.81 -17.44 -5.67
CA LEU A 141 14.67 -16.77 -6.26
C LEU A 141 13.71 -16.26 -5.19
N ARG A 142 13.14 -15.05 -5.39
CA ARG A 142 12.08 -14.52 -4.52
C ARG A 142 10.84 -15.42 -4.48
N TYR A 143 10.52 -16.00 -5.62
CA TYR A 143 9.55 -17.06 -5.83
C TYR A 143 10.33 -18.28 -6.32
N GLY A 144 9.66 -19.38 -6.53
CA GLY A 144 10.22 -20.61 -7.05
C GLY A 144 9.10 -21.58 -7.37
N SER A 145 9.42 -22.74 -7.94
CA SER A 145 8.43 -23.74 -8.34
C SER A 145 7.51 -24.23 -7.20
N ASP A 146 7.99 -24.13 -5.97
CA ASP A 146 7.27 -24.58 -4.78
C ASP A 146 6.50 -23.45 -4.09
N TYR A 147 6.62 -22.22 -4.60
CA TYR A 147 5.93 -21.07 -4.04
C TYR A 147 4.45 -21.12 -4.36
N GLN A 148 3.63 -21.07 -3.33
CA GLN A 148 2.18 -20.94 -3.46
C GLN A 148 1.73 -19.57 -2.92
N THR A 149 0.93 -18.86 -3.72
CA THR A 149 0.32 -17.63 -3.27
C THR A 149 -0.66 -17.91 -2.14
N PRO A 150 -0.48 -17.33 -0.96
CA PRO A 150 -1.42 -17.51 0.15
C PRO A 150 -2.78 -16.92 -0.19
N THR A 151 -3.84 -17.56 0.28
CA THR A 151 -5.23 -17.13 0.10
C THR A 151 -5.93 -16.91 1.45
N PRO A 152 -5.42 -16.01 2.33
CA PRO A 152 -6.10 -15.73 3.59
C PRO A 152 -7.47 -15.10 3.32
N LEU A 153 -8.40 -15.33 4.24
CA LEU A 153 -9.67 -14.61 4.25
C LEU A 153 -9.39 -13.11 4.44
N ALA A 154 -10.15 -12.29 3.76
CA ALA A 154 -10.03 -10.85 3.81
C ALA A 154 -11.41 -10.22 3.96
N GLU A 155 -11.48 -9.11 4.69
CA GLU A 155 -12.70 -8.34 4.88
C GLU A 155 -12.91 -7.31 3.75
N PHE A 156 -11.81 -6.75 3.22
CA PHE A 156 -11.86 -5.89 2.04
C PHE A 156 -11.92 -6.69 0.75
N ASP A 157 -12.51 -6.10 -0.27
CA ASP A 157 -12.50 -6.63 -1.64
C ASP A 157 -11.10 -6.48 -2.25
N HIS A 158 -10.40 -7.59 -2.46
CA HIS A 158 -9.13 -7.70 -3.16
C HIS A 158 -9.25 -8.48 -4.49
N THR A 159 -10.47 -8.65 -5.01
CA THR A 159 -10.73 -9.46 -6.21
C THR A 159 -9.99 -8.97 -7.43
N GLU A 160 -9.78 -7.65 -7.56
CA GLU A 160 -9.01 -7.09 -8.68
C GLU A 160 -7.56 -7.58 -8.77
N HIS A 161 -7.00 -8.07 -7.63
CA HIS A 161 -5.67 -8.68 -7.57
C HIS A 161 -5.75 -10.22 -7.54
N GLY A 162 -6.93 -10.78 -7.37
CA GLY A 162 -7.13 -12.21 -7.14
C GLY A 162 -6.87 -12.63 -5.69
N GLY A 163 -7.18 -11.75 -4.73
CA GLY A 163 -7.10 -11.95 -3.29
C GLY A 163 -5.98 -11.18 -2.59
N LEU A 164 -6.03 -11.15 -1.25
CA LEU A 164 -5.10 -10.40 -0.40
C LEU A 164 -3.63 -10.81 -0.62
N GLY A 165 -3.34 -12.10 -0.74
CA GLY A 165 -1.97 -12.58 -0.97
C GLY A 165 -1.35 -11.96 -2.23
N ARG A 166 -2.08 -11.99 -3.35
CA ARG A 166 -1.61 -11.37 -4.61
C ARG A 166 -1.54 -9.86 -4.53
N ALA A 167 -2.43 -9.21 -3.78
CA ALA A 167 -2.35 -7.78 -3.53
C ALA A 167 -1.04 -7.40 -2.80
N VAL A 168 -0.64 -8.17 -1.79
CA VAL A 168 0.65 -7.99 -1.08
C VAL A 168 1.85 -8.26 -2.02
N GLU A 169 1.77 -9.26 -2.88
CA GLU A 169 2.80 -9.61 -3.87
C GLU A 169 2.99 -8.56 -4.97
N MET A 170 2.08 -7.59 -5.11
CA MET A 170 2.26 -6.46 -6.04
C MET A 170 3.53 -5.66 -5.75
N CYS A 171 4.07 -5.70 -4.54
CA CYS A 171 5.35 -5.06 -4.24
C CYS A 171 6.47 -5.68 -5.07
N SER A 172 6.93 -5.00 -6.11
CA SER A 172 8.01 -5.44 -6.98
C SER A 172 9.42 -5.17 -6.43
N GLY A 173 9.53 -4.52 -5.25
CA GLY A 173 10.82 -4.18 -4.66
C GLY A 173 11.48 -2.91 -5.19
N VAL A 174 10.81 -2.13 -6.06
CA VAL A 174 11.35 -0.91 -6.69
C VAL A 174 11.91 0.13 -5.72
N GLY A 175 11.44 0.13 -4.46
CA GLY A 175 12.02 0.96 -3.39
C GLY A 175 11.62 2.43 -3.41
N ALA A 176 10.61 2.85 -4.17
CA ALA A 176 10.09 4.23 -4.13
C ALA A 176 9.71 4.70 -2.71
N CYS A 177 9.34 3.75 -1.83
CA CYS A 177 9.06 4.01 -0.42
C CYS A 177 10.28 4.33 0.46
N ARG A 178 11.48 4.32 -0.11
CA ARG A 178 12.73 4.67 0.59
C ARG A 178 13.21 6.10 0.32
N LYS A 179 12.38 6.93 -0.28
CA LYS A 179 12.67 8.36 -0.46
C LYS A 179 12.84 9.05 0.90
N THR A 180 13.72 10.00 0.97
CA THR A 180 14.07 10.68 2.23
C THR A 180 13.98 12.20 2.13
N LEU A 181 13.92 12.74 0.92
CA LEU A 181 13.98 14.18 0.66
C LEU A 181 12.74 14.69 -0.10
N SER A 182 11.88 13.82 -0.59
CA SER A 182 10.72 14.20 -1.41
C SER A 182 9.57 13.23 -1.24
N GLY A 183 8.34 13.70 -1.51
CA GLY A 183 7.12 12.94 -1.35
C GLY A 183 6.69 12.77 0.11
N THR A 184 5.61 12.03 0.32
CA THR A 184 5.03 11.75 1.64
C THR A 184 5.13 10.29 2.05
N MET A 185 5.42 9.37 1.11
CA MET A 185 5.61 7.95 1.36
C MET A 185 7.07 7.68 1.79
N CYS A 186 7.39 6.91 2.74
CA CYS A 186 6.73 6.37 3.92
C CYS A 186 7.22 7.14 5.15
N PRO A 187 6.40 7.85 5.91
CA PRO A 187 6.87 8.73 7.00
C PRO A 187 7.72 8.01 8.03
N SER A 188 7.35 6.80 8.43
CA SER A 188 8.10 6.00 9.39
C SER A 188 9.51 5.66 8.88
N TYR A 189 9.67 5.31 7.61
CA TYR A 189 10.99 5.10 7.02
C TYR A 189 11.81 6.39 6.97
N MET A 190 11.19 7.52 6.63
CA MET A 190 11.90 8.82 6.60
C MET A 190 12.56 9.14 7.94
N VAL A 191 11.93 8.75 9.05
CA VAL A 191 12.47 8.97 10.41
C VAL A 191 13.47 7.89 10.81
N THR A 192 13.10 6.61 10.68
CA THR A 192 13.90 5.51 11.25
C THR A 192 15.04 5.05 10.35
N ARG A 193 14.93 5.22 9.04
CA ARG A 193 15.84 4.68 8.01
C ARG A 193 15.94 3.16 8.01
N ASP A 194 15.06 2.49 8.76
CA ASP A 194 15.00 1.03 8.84
C ASP A 194 14.10 0.49 7.72
N GLU A 195 14.59 -0.50 6.97
CA GLU A 195 13.85 -1.16 5.90
C GLU A 195 12.53 -1.77 6.40
N ALA A 196 12.50 -2.31 7.61
CA ALA A 196 11.30 -2.86 8.23
C ALA A 196 10.13 -1.87 8.26
N HIS A 197 10.43 -0.58 8.35
CA HIS A 197 9.42 0.49 8.40
C HIS A 197 9.08 1.09 7.03
N SER A 198 9.66 0.56 5.95
CA SER A 198 9.26 0.94 4.58
C SER A 198 8.01 0.15 4.13
N THR A 199 7.28 0.66 3.14
CA THR A 199 6.18 -0.09 2.52
C THR A 199 6.66 -1.42 1.94
N ARG A 200 7.86 -1.44 1.34
CA ARG A 200 8.50 -2.63 0.80
C ARG A 200 8.83 -3.66 1.88
N GLY A 201 9.45 -3.23 2.97
CA GLY A 201 9.77 -4.07 4.11
C GLY A 201 8.50 -4.73 4.68
N ARG A 202 7.48 -3.94 4.97
CA ARG A 202 6.19 -4.42 5.48
C ARG A 202 5.51 -5.41 4.54
N ALA A 203 5.46 -5.13 3.24
CA ALA A 203 4.86 -6.04 2.26
C ALA A 203 5.63 -7.37 2.17
N ASN A 204 6.96 -7.34 2.25
CA ASN A 204 7.76 -8.56 2.26
C ASN A 204 7.60 -9.35 3.55
N THR A 205 7.56 -8.71 4.70
CA THR A 205 7.31 -9.37 6.00
C THR A 205 5.93 -10.04 6.01
N LEU A 206 4.88 -9.34 5.56
CA LEU A 206 3.55 -9.94 5.41
C LEU A 206 3.58 -11.15 4.48
N ARG A 207 4.23 -11.05 3.32
CA ARG A 207 4.34 -12.17 2.38
C ARG A 207 5.04 -13.37 3.03
N LEU A 208 6.16 -13.16 3.71
CA LEU A 208 6.91 -14.23 4.38
C LEU A 208 6.08 -14.89 5.49
N ALA A 209 5.38 -14.10 6.29
CA ALA A 209 4.49 -14.63 7.32
C ALA A 209 3.37 -15.49 6.71
N MET A 210 2.68 -14.98 5.69
CA MET A 210 1.58 -15.71 5.04
C MET A 210 2.03 -17.01 4.36
N THR A 211 3.28 -17.09 3.90
CA THR A 211 3.84 -18.30 3.27
C THR A 211 4.45 -19.29 4.25
N GLY A 212 4.45 -18.98 5.56
CA GLY A 212 5.07 -19.82 6.58
C GLY A 212 6.60 -19.81 6.54
N ALA A 213 7.22 -18.82 5.87
CA ALA A 213 8.66 -18.68 5.77
C ALA A 213 9.32 -18.00 6.98
N LEU A 214 8.51 -17.58 7.98
CA LEU A 214 8.98 -17.11 9.27
C LEU A 214 8.87 -18.25 10.30
N ASP A 215 9.84 -18.37 11.16
CA ASP A 215 9.81 -19.34 12.28
C ASP A 215 8.85 -18.84 13.35
N PHE A 216 7.93 -19.69 13.80
CA PHE A 216 6.95 -19.38 14.83
C PHE A 216 7.24 -20.16 16.11
N ASN A 217 7.27 -19.45 17.24
CA ASN A 217 7.38 -20.07 18.55
C ASN A 217 6.01 -20.49 19.13
N ASP A 218 4.92 -19.91 18.67
CA ASP A 218 3.54 -20.15 19.10
C ASP A 218 2.67 -20.45 17.86
N PRO A 219 1.83 -21.50 17.86
CA PRO A 219 0.89 -21.76 16.77
C PRO A 219 -0.06 -20.59 16.45
N ARG A 220 -0.34 -19.70 17.42
CA ARG A 220 -1.13 -18.50 17.22
C ARG A 220 -0.42 -17.46 16.35
N ASP A 221 0.89 -17.51 16.29
CA ASP A 221 1.73 -16.61 15.49
C ASP A 221 1.82 -17.03 14.02
N ALA A 222 1.26 -18.18 13.63
CA ALA A 222 1.31 -18.64 12.26
C ALA A 222 0.55 -17.70 11.30
N GLY A 223 1.14 -17.42 10.15
CA GLY A 223 0.54 -16.58 9.11
C GLY A 223 0.34 -15.13 9.60
N LEU A 224 -0.88 -14.62 9.54
CA LEU A 224 -1.22 -13.26 9.98
C LEU A 224 -1.28 -13.09 11.51
N GLY A 225 -0.97 -14.12 12.31
CA GLY A 225 -0.85 -14.02 13.77
C GLY A 225 0.53 -13.61 14.26
N ASP A 226 1.51 -13.45 13.39
CA ASP A 226 2.92 -13.26 13.73
C ASP A 226 3.20 -11.95 14.47
N ARG A 227 3.84 -12.04 15.62
CA ARG A 227 4.23 -10.89 16.44
C ARG A 227 5.26 -10.00 15.74
N THR A 228 6.17 -10.56 14.97
CA THR A 228 7.16 -9.79 14.18
C THR A 228 6.47 -8.91 13.16
N VAL A 229 5.41 -9.42 12.50
CA VAL A 229 4.60 -8.62 11.58
C VAL A 229 3.91 -7.48 12.31
N TYR A 230 3.36 -7.74 13.51
CA TYR A 230 2.74 -6.71 14.33
C TYR A 230 3.72 -5.56 14.62
N ASP A 231 4.92 -5.90 15.09
CA ASP A 231 5.94 -4.90 15.45
C ASP A 231 6.40 -4.09 14.23
N VAL A 232 6.56 -4.72 13.07
CA VAL A 232 6.90 -4.06 11.80
C VAL A 232 5.78 -3.12 11.33
N LEU A 233 4.52 -3.50 11.55
CA LEU A 233 3.35 -2.70 11.14
C LEU A 233 2.98 -1.61 12.15
N ASP A 234 3.43 -1.69 13.41
CA ASP A 234 2.99 -0.78 14.49
C ASP A 234 3.27 0.69 14.13
N LEU A 235 4.46 1.00 13.60
CA LEU A 235 4.81 2.37 13.17
C LEU A 235 4.15 2.81 11.84
N CYS A 236 3.31 2.00 11.21
CA CYS A 236 2.56 2.44 10.04
C CYS A 236 1.42 3.38 10.47
N LEU A 237 1.47 4.64 10.03
CA LEU A 237 0.48 5.68 10.33
C LEU A 237 -0.83 5.54 9.53
N GLU A 238 -0.90 4.58 8.60
CA GLU A 238 -2.03 4.41 7.68
C GLU A 238 -2.41 5.69 6.90
N CYS A 239 -1.42 6.49 6.60
CA CYS A 239 -1.56 7.77 5.89
C CYS A 239 -1.92 7.61 4.40
N ARG A 240 -1.90 6.38 3.85
CA ARG A 240 -2.23 6.01 2.46
C ARG A 240 -1.35 6.62 1.37
N ALA A 241 -0.32 7.37 1.70
CA ALA A 241 0.61 7.89 0.71
C ALA A 241 1.21 6.78 -0.19
N CYS A 242 1.37 5.56 0.35
CA CYS A 242 1.82 4.41 -0.43
C CYS A 242 0.86 4.01 -1.55
N LYS A 243 -0.46 4.18 -1.39
CA LYS A 243 -1.43 3.85 -2.44
C LYS A 243 -1.28 4.75 -3.67
N THR A 244 -0.97 6.02 -3.47
CA THR A 244 -0.86 7.01 -4.54
C THR A 244 0.56 7.16 -5.08
N GLU A 245 1.58 7.15 -4.22
CA GLU A 245 2.97 7.38 -4.62
C GLU A 245 3.70 6.09 -5.05
N CYS A 246 3.21 4.90 -4.66
CA CYS A 246 3.84 3.65 -5.07
C CYS A 246 3.51 3.33 -6.54
N PRO A 247 4.52 3.17 -7.41
CA PRO A 247 4.30 2.92 -8.83
C PRO A 247 3.59 1.59 -9.13
N VAL A 248 3.46 0.72 -8.15
CA VAL A 248 2.73 -0.55 -8.23
C VAL A 248 1.50 -0.60 -7.32
N GLY A 249 1.09 0.52 -6.73
CA GLY A 249 -0.18 0.66 -6.01
C GLY A 249 -0.33 -0.16 -4.73
N VAL A 250 0.74 -0.38 -3.95
CA VAL A 250 0.67 -1.12 -2.69
C VAL A 250 -0.10 -0.32 -1.64
N ASP A 251 -1.27 -0.81 -1.21
CA ASP A 251 -2.09 -0.20 -0.15
C ASP A 251 -1.77 -0.82 1.22
N MET A 252 -0.69 -0.36 1.83
CA MET A 252 -0.24 -0.87 3.13
C MET A 252 -1.23 -0.57 4.27
N ALA A 253 -2.03 0.48 4.15
CA ALA A 253 -3.03 0.81 5.16
C ALA A 253 -4.10 -0.29 5.25
N ARG A 254 -4.62 -0.75 4.11
CA ARG A 254 -5.55 -1.88 4.08
C ARG A 254 -4.90 -3.17 4.56
N PHE A 255 -3.69 -3.46 4.13
CA PHE A 255 -2.99 -4.67 4.57
C PHE A 255 -2.76 -4.70 6.08
N LYS A 256 -2.45 -3.54 6.69
CA LYS A 256 -2.36 -3.43 8.15
C LYS A 256 -3.70 -3.69 8.82
N SER A 257 -4.78 -3.13 8.30
CA SER A 257 -6.12 -3.33 8.86
C SER A 257 -6.57 -4.80 8.78
N GLU A 258 -6.31 -5.48 7.65
CA GLU A 258 -6.54 -6.93 7.50
C GLU A 258 -5.70 -7.75 8.49
N PHE A 259 -4.42 -7.45 8.57
CA PHE A 259 -3.52 -8.10 9.53
C PHE A 259 -4.03 -7.94 10.97
N LEU A 260 -4.37 -6.72 11.39
CA LEU A 260 -4.86 -6.45 12.73
C LEU A 260 -6.17 -7.17 13.03
N SER A 261 -7.08 -7.30 12.04
CA SER A 261 -8.34 -8.01 12.20
C SER A 261 -8.11 -9.49 12.53
N ASP A 262 -7.23 -10.17 11.79
CA ASP A 262 -6.86 -11.56 12.06
C ASP A 262 -6.07 -11.70 13.37
N TYR A 263 -5.11 -10.79 13.59
CA TYR A 263 -4.29 -10.77 14.81
C TYR A 263 -5.13 -10.64 16.08
N TRP A 264 -6.12 -9.74 16.11
CA TRP A 264 -7.02 -9.59 17.25
C TRP A 264 -7.93 -10.80 17.47
N THR A 265 -8.29 -11.51 16.43
CA THR A 265 -9.06 -12.75 16.55
C THR A 265 -8.27 -13.83 17.31
N ARG A 266 -6.96 -13.88 17.13
CA ARG A 266 -6.05 -14.85 17.75
C ARG A 266 -5.54 -14.45 19.13
N HIS A 267 -5.20 -13.16 19.31
CA HIS A 267 -4.55 -12.65 20.53
C HIS A 267 -5.48 -11.82 21.42
N GLY A 268 -6.69 -11.53 20.96
CA GLY A 268 -7.65 -10.64 21.63
C GLY A 268 -7.41 -9.17 21.31
N THR A 269 -8.50 -8.41 21.30
CA THR A 269 -8.46 -6.97 20.99
C THR A 269 -8.07 -6.16 22.24
N PRO A 270 -6.99 -5.37 22.21
CA PRO A 270 -6.57 -4.56 23.35
C PRO A 270 -7.57 -3.42 23.62
N LEU A 271 -7.64 -3.01 24.90
CA LEU A 271 -8.55 -1.94 25.33
C LEU A 271 -8.34 -0.64 24.52
N ARG A 272 -7.09 -0.26 24.27
CA ARG A 272 -6.75 0.90 23.43
C ARG A 272 -7.41 0.85 22.06
N ALA A 273 -7.33 -0.29 21.36
CA ALA A 273 -7.90 -0.43 20.02
C ALA A 273 -9.43 -0.35 20.07
N ARG A 274 -10.07 -0.91 21.12
CA ARG A 274 -11.53 -0.78 21.31
C ARG A 274 -11.94 0.65 21.54
N ILE A 275 -11.28 1.40 22.42
CA ILE A 275 -11.56 2.80 22.71
C ILE A 275 -11.38 3.67 21.48
N LEU A 276 -10.21 3.58 20.82
CA LEU A 276 -9.93 4.41 19.66
C LEU A 276 -10.82 4.05 18.45
N GLY A 277 -11.12 2.78 18.25
CA GLY A 277 -12.02 2.33 17.18
C GLY A 277 -13.45 2.86 17.35
N HIS A 278 -13.96 2.94 18.57
CA HIS A 278 -15.31 3.42 18.88
C HIS A 278 -15.34 4.88 19.32
N ILE A 279 -14.37 5.70 18.87
CA ILE A 279 -14.27 7.11 19.29
C ILE A 279 -15.55 7.91 18.99
N HIS A 280 -16.26 7.60 17.90
CA HIS A 280 -17.53 8.24 17.56
C HIS A 280 -18.60 7.96 18.63
N ASP A 281 -18.78 6.69 18.98
CA ASP A 281 -19.79 6.26 19.96
C ASP A 281 -19.47 6.79 21.35
N LEU A 282 -18.19 6.76 21.73
CA LEU A 282 -17.69 7.35 22.97
C LEU A 282 -17.92 8.87 23.02
N SER A 283 -17.69 9.56 21.92
CA SER A 283 -17.88 11.01 21.85
C SER A 283 -19.34 11.40 21.90
N SER A 284 -20.25 10.60 21.33
CA SER A 284 -21.69 10.85 21.37
C SER A 284 -22.28 10.82 22.81
N VAL A 285 -21.63 10.09 23.71
CA VAL A 285 -21.97 10.06 25.14
C VAL A 285 -21.09 11.00 25.96
N GLY A 286 -19.78 10.99 25.67
CA GLY A 286 -18.76 11.71 26.45
C GLY A 286 -18.92 13.23 26.43
N HIS A 287 -19.38 13.81 25.30
CA HIS A 287 -19.61 15.26 25.21
C HIS A 287 -20.62 15.77 26.24
N GLN A 288 -21.60 14.96 26.62
CA GLN A 288 -22.59 15.32 27.65
C GLN A 288 -21.95 15.56 29.02
N LEU A 289 -20.81 14.91 29.28
CA LEU A 289 -20.01 15.05 30.48
C LEU A 289 -18.78 15.94 30.27
N ALA A 290 -18.71 16.72 29.19
CA ALA A 290 -17.55 17.52 28.81
C ALA A 290 -17.06 18.44 29.93
N ASN A 291 -17.99 19.10 30.62
CA ASN A 291 -17.66 20.03 31.72
C ASN A 291 -16.97 19.36 32.92
N VAL A 292 -17.17 18.06 33.12
CA VAL A 292 -16.54 17.26 34.20
C VAL A 292 -15.29 16.55 33.68
N VAL A 293 -15.37 15.94 32.51
CA VAL A 293 -14.30 15.08 31.99
C VAL A 293 -13.14 15.89 31.41
N ASN A 294 -13.39 17.02 30.72
CA ASN A 294 -12.33 17.83 30.15
C ASN A 294 -11.31 18.33 31.18
N PRO A 295 -11.70 18.89 32.35
CA PRO A 295 -10.76 19.22 33.42
C PRO A 295 -9.96 18.00 33.89
N LEU A 296 -10.61 16.82 33.97
CA LEU A 296 -9.97 15.58 34.40
C LEU A 296 -8.89 15.11 33.40
N LEU A 297 -9.17 15.17 32.08
CA LEU A 297 -8.23 14.83 31.02
C LEU A 297 -6.95 15.68 31.06
N SER A 298 -7.01 16.90 31.60
CA SER A 298 -5.87 17.79 31.74
C SER A 298 -4.97 17.45 32.95
N GLN A 299 -5.48 16.69 33.94
CA GLN A 299 -4.75 16.35 35.15
C GLN A 299 -3.61 15.37 34.88
N ARG A 300 -2.43 15.67 35.45
CA ARG A 300 -1.21 14.86 35.24
C ARG A 300 -1.39 13.40 35.69
N TRP A 301 -1.98 13.20 36.86
CA TRP A 301 -2.22 11.85 37.39
C TRP A 301 -3.15 11.02 36.48
N PHE A 302 -4.17 11.65 35.90
CA PHE A 302 -5.10 10.97 34.98
C PHE A 302 -4.40 10.60 33.67
N ARG A 303 -3.55 11.48 33.15
CA ARG A 303 -2.72 11.19 31.95
C ARG A 303 -1.74 10.06 32.22
N THR A 304 -1.12 10.01 33.41
CA THR A 304 -0.24 8.89 33.80
C THR A 304 -1.03 7.56 33.92
N LEU A 305 -2.25 7.62 34.43
CA LEU A 305 -3.14 6.45 34.46
C LEU A 305 -3.48 5.96 33.04
N ASN A 306 -3.79 6.89 32.12
CA ASN A 306 -4.06 6.56 30.71
C ASN A 306 -2.84 5.98 30.02
N GLU A 307 -1.64 6.43 30.35
CA GLU A 307 -0.40 5.83 29.83
C GLU A 307 -0.26 4.36 30.28
N TYR A 308 -0.50 4.09 31.54
CA TYR A 308 -0.47 2.72 32.08
C TYR A 308 -1.54 1.80 31.45
N LEU A 309 -2.77 2.30 31.29
CA LEU A 309 -3.90 1.51 30.82
C LEU A 309 -3.97 1.39 29.30
N LEU A 310 -3.64 2.47 28.58
CA LEU A 310 -3.86 2.61 27.15
C LEU A 310 -2.56 2.78 26.36
N GLY A 311 -1.42 2.93 27.01
CA GLY A 311 -0.13 3.20 26.35
C GLY A 311 -0.11 4.57 25.64
N ILE A 312 -0.90 5.55 26.10
CA ILE A 312 -0.88 6.92 25.59
C ILE A 312 0.03 7.76 26.47
N ASP A 313 1.14 8.20 25.91
CA ASP A 313 2.17 8.97 26.62
C ASP A 313 1.54 10.15 27.39
N HIS A 314 1.82 10.26 28.69
CA HIS A 314 1.26 11.27 29.59
C HIS A 314 1.63 12.72 29.22
N ARG A 315 2.68 12.93 28.42
CA ARG A 315 3.08 14.25 27.91
C ARG A 315 2.11 14.74 26.83
N ARG A 316 1.40 13.84 26.16
CA ARG A 316 0.43 14.18 25.12
C ARG A 316 -0.87 14.70 25.75
N SER A 317 -1.31 15.88 25.34
CA SER A 317 -2.66 16.36 25.66
C SER A 317 -3.71 15.55 24.90
N LEU A 318 -4.75 15.11 25.59
CA LEU A 318 -5.90 14.49 24.95
C LEU A 318 -6.85 15.56 24.39
N PRO A 319 -7.53 15.32 23.25
CA PRO A 319 -8.52 16.25 22.74
C PRO A 319 -9.71 16.36 23.71
N THR A 320 -10.24 17.56 23.86
CA THR A 320 -11.37 17.87 24.75
C THR A 320 -12.66 17.93 23.95
N TRP A 321 -13.77 17.40 24.51
CA TRP A 321 -15.07 17.51 23.88
C TRP A 321 -15.64 18.91 23.96
N ALA A 322 -16.31 19.34 22.89
CA ALA A 322 -17.08 20.58 22.91
C ALA A 322 -18.31 20.41 23.83
N PRO A 323 -18.57 21.34 24.76
CA PRO A 323 -19.76 21.29 25.62
C PRO A 323 -21.08 21.44 24.84
N VAL A 324 -21.01 22.13 23.70
CA VAL A 324 -22.14 22.35 22.78
C VAL A 324 -21.73 21.82 21.43
N THR A 325 -22.48 20.87 20.88
CA THR A 325 -22.13 20.18 19.63
C THR A 325 -22.43 21.03 18.40
N LEU A 326 -21.95 20.61 17.22
CA LEU A 326 -22.32 21.26 15.97
C LEU A 326 -23.83 21.25 15.74
N SER A 327 -24.50 20.13 16.00
CA SER A 327 -25.96 20.02 15.81
C SER A 327 -26.75 20.90 16.79
N ASP A 328 -26.26 21.15 17.99
CA ASP A 328 -26.94 22.05 18.95
C ASP A 328 -26.86 23.53 18.55
N GLN A 329 -25.85 23.89 17.76
CA GLN A 329 -25.61 25.24 17.26
C GLN A 329 -26.11 25.43 15.82
N TRP A 330 -26.58 24.36 15.19
CA TRP A 330 -26.96 24.39 13.78
C TRP A 330 -28.27 25.14 13.56
N VAL A 331 -28.24 26.10 12.67
CA VAL A 331 -29.43 26.81 12.21
C VAL A 331 -29.84 26.25 10.84
N ASN A 332 -31.05 25.72 10.74
CA ASN A 332 -31.59 25.23 9.47
C ASN A 332 -31.94 26.38 8.54
N ASP A 333 -31.49 26.30 7.30
CA ASP A 333 -31.78 27.29 6.27
C ASP A 333 -33.21 27.21 5.71
N SER A 334 -34.05 26.28 6.18
CA SER A 334 -35.34 25.92 5.59
C SER A 334 -36.41 27.01 5.62
N GLU A 335 -36.22 28.11 6.34
CA GLU A 335 -37.25 29.17 6.47
C GLU A 335 -37.11 30.33 5.46
N ASN A 336 -35.99 30.41 4.69
CA ASN A 336 -35.70 31.54 3.78
C ASN A 336 -35.16 31.09 2.40
N GLU A 337 -35.56 29.91 1.92
CA GLU A 337 -35.04 29.41 0.63
C GLU A 337 -35.63 30.18 -0.55
N ALA A 338 -34.77 30.83 -1.36
CA ALA A 338 -35.15 31.31 -2.69
C ALA A 338 -35.41 30.08 -3.58
N PRO A 339 -36.46 30.07 -4.38
CA PRO A 339 -36.73 29.01 -5.35
C PRO A 339 -35.50 28.83 -6.28
N ASN A 340 -35.00 27.60 -6.42
CA ASN A 340 -33.85 27.20 -7.23
C ASN A 340 -32.43 27.40 -6.61
N THR A 341 -32.28 27.66 -5.34
CA THR A 341 -30.95 27.67 -4.69
C THR A 341 -30.36 26.25 -4.66
N PRO A 342 -29.12 26.03 -5.15
CA PRO A 342 -28.50 24.72 -5.12
C PRO A 342 -28.27 24.28 -3.68
N ARG A 343 -28.64 23.03 -3.39
CA ARG A 343 -28.57 22.47 -2.04
C ARG A 343 -27.38 21.54 -1.89
N VAL A 344 -26.66 21.63 -0.77
CA VAL A 344 -25.57 20.75 -0.39
C VAL A 344 -25.78 20.20 1.02
N THR A 345 -25.25 19.00 1.31
CA THR A 345 -25.26 18.40 2.65
C THR A 345 -23.87 18.39 3.23
N LEU A 346 -23.69 19.01 4.39
CA LEU A 346 -22.44 18.93 5.14
C LEU A 346 -22.42 17.61 5.93
N PHE A 347 -21.44 16.74 5.60
CA PHE A 347 -21.25 15.51 6.36
C PHE A 347 -20.80 15.81 7.77
N ARG A 348 -21.51 15.25 8.74
CA ARG A 348 -21.28 15.51 10.16
C ARG A 348 -20.29 14.49 10.72
N ASP A 349 -18.99 14.74 10.49
CA ASP A 349 -17.93 13.88 11.03
C ASP A 349 -17.80 14.02 12.56
N THR A 350 -17.17 13.03 13.17
CA THR A 350 -17.03 12.93 14.64
C THR A 350 -16.30 14.12 15.25
N PHE A 351 -15.26 14.63 14.57
CA PHE A 351 -14.43 15.69 15.14
C PHE A 351 -15.11 17.04 15.03
N THR A 352 -15.68 17.33 13.88
CA THR A 352 -16.47 18.54 13.68
C THR A 352 -17.72 18.55 14.58
N GLN A 353 -18.36 17.38 14.79
CA GLN A 353 -19.55 17.28 15.61
C GLN A 353 -19.25 17.51 17.11
N TYR A 354 -18.21 16.87 17.65
CA TYR A 354 -18.04 16.73 19.09
C TYR A 354 -16.80 17.42 19.66
N TYR A 355 -15.87 17.88 18.83
CA TYR A 355 -14.62 18.49 19.29
C TYR A 355 -14.45 19.93 18.84
N ASP A 356 -14.65 20.23 17.55
CA ASP A 356 -14.43 21.54 16.94
C ASP A 356 -15.65 21.99 16.09
N PRO A 357 -16.83 22.22 16.70
CA PRO A 357 -18.05 22.58 15.97
C PRO A 357 -17.92 23.89 15.17
N ASN A 358 -17.04 24.80 15.58
CA ASN A 358 -16.79 26.06 14.89
C ASN A 358 -16.28 25.86 13.45
N ILE A 359 -15.55 24.76 13.17
CA ILE A 359 -15.09 24.43 11.83
C ILE A 359 -16.30 24.13 10.92
N GLY A 360 -17.26 23.37 11.43
CA GLY A 360 -18.49 23.06 10.69
C GLY A 360 -19.36 24.29 10.43
N LEU A 361 -19.48 25.17 11.42
CA LEU A 361 -20.23 26.43 11.29
C LEU A 361 -19.57 27.34 10.25
N ALA A 362 -18.27 27.55 10.35
CA ALA A 362 -17.51 28.37 9.39
C ALA A 362 -17.61 27.83 7.95
N ALA A 363 -17.56 26.50 7.79
CA ALA A 363 -17.74 25.86 6.48
C ALA A 363 -19.14 26.10 5.92
N ALA A 364 -20.18 26.01 6.76
CA ALA A 364 -21.54 26.32 6.37
C ALA A 364 -21.69 27.77 5.94
N ASP A 365 -21.09 28.71 6.67
CA ASP A 365 -21.14 30.13 6.34
C ASP A 365 -20.42 30.45 4.99
N VAL A 366 -19.31 29.82 4.71
CA VAL A 366 -18.61 29.91 3.41
C VAL A 366 -19.51 29.38 2.29
N LEU A 367 -20.14 28.21 2.45
CA LEU A 367 -21.04 27.62 1.45
C LEU A 367 -22.28 28.49 1.24
N ARG A 368 -22.88 29.03 2.30
CA ARG A 368 -24.01 29.98 2.23
C ARG A 368 -23.61 31.26 1.46
N SER A 369 -22.43 31.81 1.78
CA SER A 369 -21.90 32.98 1.08
C SER A 369 -21.62 32.72 -0.40
N ALA A 370 -21.35 31.45 -0.77
CA ALA A 370 -21.21 31.02 -2.15
C ALA A 370 -22.57 30.73 -2.84
N GLY A 371 -23.69 30.95 -2.17
CA GLY A 371 -25.03 30.82 -2.75
C GLY A 371 -25.63 29.43 -2.63
N PHE A 372 -25.16 28.59 -1.70
CA PHE A 372 -25.75 27.27 -1.44
C PHE A 372 -26.67 27.27 -0.23
N THR A 373 -27.73 26.49 -0.28
CA THR A 373 -28.48 26.07 0.90
C THR A 373 -27.75 24.89 1.55
N VAL A 374 -27.41 24.97 2.82
CA VAL A 374 -26.59 23.97 3.52
C VAL A 374 -27.42 23.17 4.51
N GLY A 375 -27.64 21.90 4.22
CA GLY A 375 -28.21 20.95 5.16
C GLY A 375 -27.16 20.27 6.02
N LEU A 376 -27.46 19.96 7.29
CA LEU A 376 -26.64 19.13 8.13
C LEU A 376 -26.95 17.65 7.91
N GLY A 377 -25.96 16.86 7.58
CA GLY A 377 -26.09 15.43 7.34
C GLY A 377 -26.44 14.62 8.60
N PRO A 378 -26.76 13.33 8.45
CA PRO A 378 -27.06 12.44 9.58
C PRO A 378 -25.83 12.30 10.50
N ASN A 379 -26.09 11.96 11.79
CA ASN A 379 -25.02 11.70 12.76
C ASN A 379 -24.48 10.28 12.60
N VAL A 380 -23.56 10.10 11.66
CA VAL A 380 -22.94 8.81 11.32
C VAL A 380 -21.43 8.96 11.22
N CYS A 381 -20.72 7.86 11.41
CA CYS A 381 -19.27 7.81 11.31
C CYS A 381 -18.82 7.14 10.00
N CYS A 382 -17.84 7.69 9.33
CA CYS A 382 -17.22 7.09 8.14
C CYS A 382 -16.56 5.71 8.37
N GLY A 383 -16.49 5.23 9.62
CA GLY A 383 -15.90 3.93 9.97
C GLY A 383 -14.36 3.93 10.03
N ARG A 384 -13.69 5.01 9.64
CA ARG A 384 -12.23 5.09 9.59
C ARG A 384 -11.52 4.70 10.89
N PRO A 385 -11.97 5.12 12.09
CA PRO A 385 -11.36 4.70 13.34
C PRO A 385 -11.43 3.18 13.57
N LEU A 386 -12.56 2.54 13.22
CA LEU A 386 -12.70 1.08 13.31
C LEU A 386 -11.74 0.36 12.35
N ILE A 387 -11.62 0.87 11.12
CA ILE A 387 -10.72 0.33 10.09
C ILE A 387 -9.27 0.37 10.57
N SER A 388 -8.81 1.53 11.03
CA SER A 388 -7.41 1.72 11.44
C SER A 388 -7.03 0.92 12.69
N GLN A 389 -8.00 0.49 13.49
CA GLN A 389 -7.78 -0.38 14.64
C GLN A 389 -8.00 -1.88 14.31
N GLY A 390 -8.23 -2.24 13.04
CA GLY A 390 -8.46 -3.62 12.63
C GLY A 390 -9.79 -4.22 13.11
N LEU A 391 -10.77 -3.39 13.46
CA LEU A 391 -12.11 -3.83 13.88
C LEU A 391 -13.03 -3.97 12.67
N LEU A 392 -12.60 -4.75 11.65
CA LEU A 392 -13.19 -4.73 10.30
C LEU A 392 -14.63 -5.22 10.26
N ALA A 393 -15.00 -6.22 11.06
CA ALA A 393 -16.38 -6.66 11.14
C ALA A 393 -17.32 -5.54 11.65
N LYS A 394 -16.86 -4.73 12.62
CA LYS A 394 -17.59 -3.55 13.11
C LYS A 394 -17.55 -2.41 12.10
N ALA A 395 -16.45 -2.26 11.39
CA ALA A 395 -16.32 -1.27 10.31
C ALA A 395 -17.32 -1.55 9.18
N ARG A 396 -17.52 -2.83 8.80
CA ARG A 396 -18.52 -3.25 7.80
C ARG A 396 -19.94 -2.88 8.24
N GLN A 397 -20.32 -3.20 9.47
CA GLN A 397 -21.63 -2.82 10.02
C GLN A 397 -21.83 -1.29 9.99
N ARG A 398 -20.78 -0.53 10.33
CA ARG A 398 -20.82 0.94 10.26
C ARG A 398 -20.91 1.43 8.82
N ALA A 399 -20.22 0.79 7.89
CA ALA A 399 -20.28 1.11 6.46
C ALA A 399 -21.70 0.92 5.89
N GLU A 400 -22.35 -0.19 6.21
CA GLU A 400 -23.75 -0.47 5.83
C GLU A 400 -24.71 0.61 6.38
N GLN A 401 -24.54 0.96 7.66
CA GLN A 401 -25.33 2.02 8.29
C GLN A 401 -25.10 3.37 7.61
N THR A 402 -23.84 3.76 7.39
CA THR A 402 -23.49 5.04 6.80
C THR A 402 -23.98 5.14 5.35
N GLU A 403 -23.82 4.07 4.57
CA GLU A 403 -24.35 3.98 3.19
C GLU A 403 -25.86 4.19 3.19
N SER A 404 -26.62 3.46 4.03
CA SER A 404 -28.07 3.56 4.07
C SER A 404 -28.57 4.96 4.42
N TYR A 405 -27.88 5.69 5.28
CA TYR A 405 -28.22 7.07 5.63
C TYR A 405 -27.85 8.11 4.55
N LEU A 406 -26.77 7.88 3.82
CA LEU A 406 -26.30 8.82 2.78
C LEU A 406 -26.95 8.56 1.41
N LEU A 407 -27.41 7.34 1.16
CA LEU A 407 -27.99 6.92 -0.12
C LEU A 407 -29.13 7.81 -0.60
N PRO A 408 -30.14 8.22 0.22
CA PRO A 408 -31.21 9.09 -0.23
C PRO A 408 -30.71 10.45 -0.74
N THR A 409 -29.75 11.06 -0.03
CA THR A 409 -29.12 12.33 -0.41
C THR A 409 -28.35 12.20 -1.71
N ALA A 410 -27.54 11.15 -1.84
CA ALA A 410 -26.76 10.88 -3.04
C ALA A 410 -27.64 10.57 -4.26
N THR A 411 -28.71 9.78 -4.07
CA THR A 411 -29.65 9.42 -5.13
C THR A 411 -30.44 10.64 -5.63
N ALA A 412 -30.72 11.61 -4.74
CA ALA A 412 -31.31 12.89 -5.14
C ALA A 412 -30.34 13.81 -5.89
N GLY A 413 -29.10 13.38 -6.15
CA GLY A 413 -28.09 14.19 -6.80
C GLY A 413 -27.58 15.36 -5.96
N GLN A 414 -27.82 15.35 -4.66
CA GLN A 414 -27.40 16.41 -3.75
C GLN A 414 -25.93 16.18 -3.32
N PRO A 415 -25.00 17.12 -3.56
CA PRO A 415 -23.62 16.99 -3.16
C PRO A 415 -23.46 16.85 -1.65
N ILE A 416 -22.57 15.93 -1.20
CA ILE A 416 -22.20 15.72 0.17
C ILE A 416 -20.79 16.27 0.38
N ILE A 417 -20.67 17.30 1.21
CA ILE A 417 -19.42 17.99 1.49
C ILE A 417 -18.79 17.40 2.77
N LEU A 418 -17.53 17.00 2.68
CA LEU A 418 -16.75 16.46 3.80
C LEU A 418 -15.60 17.41 4.14
N LEU A 419 -15.44 17.72 5.41
CA LEU A 419 -14.36 18.58 5.92
C LEU A 419 -13.12 17.76 6.31
N GLU A 420 -13.32 16.51 6.71
CA GLU A 420 -12.24 15.59 7.12
C GLU A 420 -11.80 14.72 5.93
N PRO A 421 -10.55 14.90 5.41
CA PRO A 421 -10.07 14.12 4.26
C PRO A 421 -10.05 12.61 4.49
N SER A 422 -9.84 12.17 5.72
CA SER A 422 -9.85 10.75 6.06
C SER A 422 -11.27 10.15 5.96
N CYS A 423 -12.31 10.94 6.26
CA CYS A 423 -13.70 10.55 6.05
C CYS A 423 -14.02 10.44 4.55
N LEU A 424 -13.55 11.40 3.73
CA LEU A 424 -13.72 11.33 2.28
C LEU A 424 -13.08 10.06 1.73
N SER A 425 -11.81 9.79 2.06
CA SER A 425 -11.12 8.58 1.59
C SER A 425 -11.80 7.29 2.06
N SER A 426 -12.41 7.30 3.25
CA SER A 426 -13.17 6.15 3.73
C SER A 426 -14.44 5.93 2.92
N LEU A 427 -15.21 7.00 2.64
CA LEU A 427 -16.46 6.90 1.88
C LEU A 427 -16.24 6.48 0.43
N VAL A 428 -15.22 7.03 -0.24
CA VAL A 428 -15.00 6.76 -1.67
C VAL A 428 -14.19 5.48 -1.94
N ASP A 429 -13.46 4.96 -0.96
CA ASP A 429 -12.52 3.87 -1.16
C ASP A 429 -12.74 2.68 -0.20
N ASP A 430 -12.79 2.91 1.12
CA ASP A 430 -12.91 1.82 2.10
C ASP A 430 -14.30 1.22 2.14
N ILE A 431 -15.34 2.05 2.26
CA ILE A 431 -16.72 1.60 2.34
C ILE A 431 -17.10 0.76 1.12
N PRO A 432 -16.86 1.20 -0.14
CA PRO A 432 -17.14 0.36 -1.31
C PRO A 432 -16.39 -0.97 -1.32
N SER A 433 -15.22 -1.04 -0.68
CA SER A 433 -14.41 -2.26 -0.61
C SER A 433 -14.80 -3.20 0.55
N LEU A 434 -15.42 -2.67 1.60
CA LEU A 434 -15.94 -3.46 2.74
C LEU A 434 -17.34 -4.02 2.48
N LEU A 435 -18.12 -3.34 1.66
CA LEU A 435 -19.49 -3.73 1.32
C LEU A 435 -19.53 -4.82 0.26
N SER A 436 -20.67 -5.50 0.15
CA SER A 436 -20.94 -6.51 -0.88
C SER A 436 -22.33 -6.32 -1.48
N GLY A 437 -22.60 -6.98 -2.62
CA GLY A 437 -23.90 -6.95 -3.28
C GLY A 437 -24.37 -5.56 -3.69
N THR A 438 -25.64 -5.27 -3.47
CA THR A 438 -26.27 -4.01 -3.86
C THR A 438 -25.71 -2.80 -3.12
N ALA A 439 -25.40 -2.92 -1.84
CA ALA A 439 -24.80 -1.85 -1.03
C ALA A 439 -23.42 -1.44 -1.57
N GLN A 440 -22.60 -2.40 -2.01
CA GLN A 440 -21.34 -2.11 -2.68
C GLN A 440 -21.56 -1.35 -4.00
N GLN A 441 -22.53 -1.76 -4.79
CA GLN A 441 -22.84 -1.11 -6.07
C GLN A 441 -23.35 0.32 -5.86
N HIS A 442 -24.23 0.55 -4.89
CA HIS A 442 -24.68 1.89 -4.52
C HIS A 442 -23.52 2.78 -4.07
N ALA A 443 -22.65 2.28 -3.19
CA ALA A 443 -21.49 3.04 -2.74
C ALA A 443 -20.55 3.40 -3.91
N LYS A 444 -20.30 2.47 -4.84
CA LYS A 444 -19.46 2.72 -6.02
C LYS A 444 -20.08 3.73 -7.00
N THR A 445 -21.40 3.74 -7.17
CA THR A 445 -22.06 4.62 -8.16
C THR A 445 -22.44 5.97 -7.59
N CYS A 446 -22.91 6.04 -6.34
CA CYS A 446 -23.44 7.27 -5.76
C CYS A 446 -22.41 8.08 -4.99
N LEU A 447 -21.47 7.43 -4.29
CA LEU A 447 -20.47 8.13 -3.45
C LEU A 447 -19.20 8.54 -4.22
N LEU A 448 -18.89 7.90 -5.36
CA LEU A 448 -17.68 8.19 -6.14
C LEU A 448 -17.76 9.46 -7.00
N TYR A 449 -18.96 10.01 -7.22
CA TYR A 449 -19.14 11.11 -8.19
C TYR A 449 -18.87 12.52 -7.62
N THR A 450 -18.50 12.68 -6.37
CA THR A 450 -18.55 13.98 -5.68
C THR A 450 -17.21 14.63 -5.36
N SER A 451 -16.11 14.18 -5.93
CA SER A 451 -14.83 14.90 -5.76
C SER A 451 -14.16 15.16 -7.10
N PRO A 452 -14.40 16.31 -7.74
CA PRO A 452 -13.43 16.81 -8.69
C PRO A 452 -12.18 17.17 -7.89
N SER A 453 -11.22 16.26 -7.85
CA SER A 453 -9.88 16.58 -7.39
C SER A 453 -9.27 17.56 -8.41
N PRO A 454 -8.68 18.71 -7.98
CA PRO A 454 -7.93 19.56 -8.89
C PRO A 454 -6.70 18.88 -9.51
N ARG A 455 -6.49 17.60 -9.24
CA ARG A 455 -5.35 16.79 -9.69
C ARG A 455 -5.73 15.66 -10.64
N ASP A 456 -7.02 15.51 -10.96
CA ASP A 456 -7.50 14.53 -11.96
C ASP A 456 -7.64 15.16 -13.33
#